data_43c4f35336b5f9c573fbb7cbc22585b5
#
_entry.id   43c4f35336b5f9c573fbb7cbc22585b5
#
_cell.length_a   1.000
_cell.length_b   1.000
_cell.length_c   1.000
_cell.angle_alpha   90.00
_cell.angle_beta   90.00
_cell.angle_gamma   90.00
#
_symmetry.space_group_name_H-M   'P 1'
#
loop_
_entity.id
_entity.type
_entity.pdbx_description
1 polymer ?
#
loop_
_entity_poly.entity_id
_entity_poly.type
_entity_poly.pdbx_seq_one_letter_code
_entity_poly.pdbx_strand_id
1 'polypeptide(L)'
;GFGLSGNPIALIEALLAQGTSELSIVSNNCGVDDWGLGVLLNAKRIRKMTSSYVGENKEFERQFLSGELELELTPQGTLAEKLRAGGAGIAAFYTQTGVGTQVAEGGLPRRYDGQGGIAVASPRKDVRTFGVSGGDREYVLEEAIVTDFALVHAERGDVHGNLVFNKSARNFNPLAAQAGRICIAQVEELVPAGTLDPDSIHLPGIYVHRIVEV
;
A
#
# COMPACT_ATOMS: atom_id res chain seq x y z
N GLY A 1 0.34 5.43 4.40
CA GLY A 1 0.36 6.87 4.15
C GLY A 1 0.21 7.23 2.68
N PHE A 2 0.13 8.50 2.41
CA PHE A 2 0.09 9.07 1.07
C PHE A 2 0.97 10.32 1.05
N GLY A 3 1.94 10.39 0.14
CA GLY A 3 2.98 11.41 0.21
C GLY A 3 3.68 11.34 1.57
N LEU A 4 3.72 12.45 2.28
CA LEU A 4 4.29 12.55 3.62
C LEU A 4 3.22 12.48 4.74
N SER A 5 1.94 12.26 4.41
CA SER A 5 0.84 12.30 5.37
C SER A 5 0.44 10.89 5.84
N GLY A 6 0.30 10.72 7.16
CA GLY A 6 -0.16 9.46 7.76
C GLY A 6 0.83 8.31 7.67
N ASN A 7 2.13 8.59 7.60
CA ASN A 7 3.17 7.56 7.60
C ASN A 7 3.48 7.12 9.04
N PRO A 8 3.55 5.80 9.30
CA PRO A 8 3.86 5.26 10.62
C PRO A 8 5.37 5.25 10.88
N ILE A 9 5.95 6.43 11.12
CA ILE A 9 7.40 6.62 11.15
C ILE A 9 8.07 5.79 12.24
N ALA A 10 7.56 5.79 13.45
CA ALA A 10 8.15 5.01 14.55
C ALA A 10 8.15 3.50 14.26
N LEU A 11 7.08 2.98 13.61
CA LEU A 11 7.03 1.56 13.20
C LEU A 11 8.00 1.26 12.05
N ILE A 12 8.22 2.20 11.12
CA ILE A 12 9.19 2.05 10.03
C ILE A 12 10.61 2.04 10.60
N GLU A 13 10.93 2.95 11.53
CA GLU A 13 12.23 3.00 12.20
C GLU A 13 12.49 1.74 13.03
N ALA A 14 11.48 1.25 13.75
CA ALA A 14 11.58 -0.01 14.49
C ALA A 14 11.84 -1.20 13.56
N LEU A 15 11.19 -1.24 12.39
CA LEU A 15 11.43 -2.28 11.38
C LEU A 15 12.85 -2.18 10.80
N LEU A 16 13.37 -0.97 10.58
CA LEU A 16 14.75 -0.74 10.17
C LEU A 16 15.74 -1.25 11.23
N ALA A 17 15.50 -0.89 12.50
CA ALA A 17 16.36 -1.29 13.64
C ALA A 17 16.35 -2.82 13.84
N GLN A 18 15.23 -3.47 13.59
CA GLN A 18 15.13 -4.95 13.65
C GLN A 18 16.01 -5.65 12.62
N GLY A 19 16.35 -4.98 11.52
CA GLY A 19 17.26 -5.52 10.50
C GLY A 19 16.60 -6.46 9.48
N THR A 20 15.29 -6.60 9.48
CA THR A 20 14.54 -7.43 8.51
C THR A 20 14.81 -6.94 7.08
N SER A 21 15.07 -7.86 6.16
CA SER A 21 15.37 -7.62 4.75
C SER A 21 14.45 -8.44 3.84
N GLU A 22 14.66 -8.33 2.53
CA GLU A 22 13.85 -9.00 1.49
C GLU A 22 12.36 -8.64 1.56
N LEU A 23 12.05 -7.43 2.04
CA LEU A 23 10.69 -6.96 2.23
C LEU A 23 9.98 -6.76 0.89
N SER A 24 8.73 -7.22 0.82
CA SER A 24 7.79 -6.83 -0.24
C SER A 24 6.82 -5.80 0.34
N ILE A 25 6.90 -4.57 -0.11
CA ILE A 25 6.15 -3.44 0.43
C ILE A 25 5.03 -3.04 -0.53
N VAL A 26 3.85 -2.77 0.02
CA VAL A 26 2.72 -2.19 -0.68
C VAL A 26 2.45 -0.81 -0.08
N SER A 27 2.61 0.24 -0.88
CA SER A 27 2.37 1.62 -0.46
C SER A 27 2.13 2.51 -1.67
N ASN A 28 1.43 3.63 -1.50
CA ASN A 28 1.18 4.56 -2.59
C ASN A 28 2.48 5.07 -3.25
N ASN A 29 3.49 5.37 -2.42
CA ASN A 29 4.85 5.76 -2.81
C ASN A 29 5.85 5.20 -1.79
N CYS A 30 7.15 5.46 -1.98
CA CYS A 30 8.20 4.96 -1.08
C CYS A 30 8.84 6.08 -0.24
N GLY A 31 8.03 6.98 0.32
CA GLY A 31 8.54 8.14 1.05
C GLY A 31 9.34 9.09 0.15
N VAL A 32 10.28 9.80 0.76
CA VAL A 32 11.32 10.59 0.08
C VAL A 32 12.68 10.01 0.44
N ASP A 33 13.77 10.54 -0.14
CA ASP A 33 15.11 9.93 -0.10
C ASP A 33 15.55 9.41 1.29
N ASP A 34 15.31 10.17 2.38
CA ASP A 34 15.78 9.86 3.73
C ASP A 34 14.67 9.83 4.79
N TRP A 35 13.40 9.74 4.37
CA TRP A 35 12.25 9.76 5.27
C TRP A 35 11.16 8.77 4.87
N GLY A 36 10.42 8.27 5.86
CA GLY A 36 9.39 7.26 5.67
C GLY A 36 10.00 5.95 5.15
N LEU A 37 9.38 5.33 4.16
CA LEU A 37 9.91 4.10 3.55
C LEU A 37 11.26 4.27 2.85
N GLY A 38 11.67 5.53 2.55
CA GLY A 38 12.97 5.83 1.98
C GLY A 38 14.14 5.32 2.84
N VAL A 39 14.01 5.34 4.17
CA VAL A 39 15.07 4.81 5.06
C VAL A 39 15.29 3.31 4.91
N LEU A 40 14.22 2.53 4.66
CA LEU A 40 14.32 1.10 4.38
C LEU A 40 14.92 0.82 3.00
N LEU A 41 14.59 1.66 2.04
CA LEU A 41 15.09 1.57 0.67
C LEU A 41 16.60 1.86 0.63
N ASN A 42 17.04 2.95 1.30
CA ASN A 42 18.48 3.31 1.42
C ASN A 42 19.28 2.20 2.10
N ALA A 43 18.69 1.54 3.10
CA ALA A 43 19.30 0.40 3.80
C ALA A 43 19.21 -0.91 2.99
N LYS A 44 18.69 -0.90 1.76
CA LYS A 44 18.49 -2.09 0.89
C LYS A 44 17.70 -3.20 1.54
N ARG A 45 16.66 -2.84 2.30
CA ARG A 45 15.78 -3.79 2.99
C ARG A 45 14.62 -4.24 2.11
N ILE A 46 14.29 -3.49 1.05
CA ILE A 46 13.14 -3.73 0.19
C ILE A 46 13.58 -4.45 -1.08
N ARG A 47 13.00 -5.61 -1.33
CA ARG A 47 13.18 -6.39 -2.56
C ARG A 47 12.15 -6.02 -3.63
N LYS A 48 10.92 -5.74 -3.21
CA LYS A 48 9.80 -5.42 -4.11
C LYS A 48 8.94 -4.30 -3.57
N MET A 49 8.59 -3.36 -4.45
CA MET A 49 7.56 -2.36 -4.22
C MET A 49 6.35 -2.61 -5.11
N THR A 50 5.15 -2.55 -4.53
CA THR A 50 3.89 -2.37 -5.27
C THR A 50 3.39 -0.97 -4.96
N SER A 51 3.38 -0.09 -5.95
CA SER A 51 3.23 1.35 -5.76
C SER A 51 2.54 2.00 -6.94
N SER A 52 1.93 3.17 -6.73
CA SER A 52 1.34 3.95 -7.81
C SER A 52 2.23 5.08 -8.31
N TYR A 53 3.31 5.39 -7.58
CA TYR A 53 4.16 6.54 -7.86
C TYR A 53 5.61 6.30 -7.41
N VAL A 54 6.57 6.70 -8.24
CA VAL A 54 8.02 6.53 -8.01
C VAL A 54 8.70 7.86 -7.67
N GLY A 55 8.15 9.00 -8.15
CA GLY A 55 8.78 10.32 -8.06
C GLY A 55 9.10 10.77 -6.63
N GLU A 56 9.94 11.81 -6.52
CA GLU A 56 10.40 12.43 -5.27
C GLU A 56 11.31 11.54 -4.39
N ASN A 57 11.72 10.36 -4.89
CA ASN A 57 12.69 9.50 -4.23
C ASN A 57 13.72 9.02 -5.28
N LYS A 58 14.90 9.65 -5.30
CA LYS A 58 15.95 9.37 -6.29
C LYS A 58 16.55 7.98 -6.11
N GLU A 59 16.65 7.49 -4.88
CA GLU A 59 17.15 6.15 -4.61
C GLU A 59 16.16 5.08 -5.09
N PHE A 60 14.85 5.33 -5.00
CA PHE A 60 13.83 4.46 -5.59
C PHE A 60 14.00 4.33 -7.10
N GLU A 61 14.12 5.48 -7.79
CA GLU A 61 14.35 5.51 -9.23
C GLU A 61 15.65 4.78 -9.59
N ARG A 62 16.76 5.07 -8.90
CA ARG A 62 18.06 4.45 -9.13
C ARG A 62 18.00 2.93 -8.97
N GLN A 63 17.46 2.41 -7.86
CA GLN A 63 17.39 0.97 -7.59
C GLN A 63 16.48 0.25 -8.60
N PHE A 64 15.40 0.89 -9.01
CA PHE A 64 14.53 0.33 -10.05
C PHE A 64 15.25 0.25 -11.41
N LEU A 65 15.85 1.34 -11.87
CA LEU A 65 16.54 1.38 -13.17
C LEU A 65 17.79 0.50 -13.22
N SER A 66 18.48 0.30 -12.09
CA SER A 66 19.62 -0.62 -12.00
C SER A 66 19.24 -2.10 -11.87
N GLY A 67 17.96 -2.42 -11.70
CA GLY A 67 17.48 -3.79 -11.53
C GLY A 67 17.64 -4.35 -10.10
N GLU A 68 18.09 -3.53 -9.15
CA GLU A 68 18.21 -3.92 -7.74
C GLU A 68 16.83 -4.12 -7.08
N LEU A 69 15.83 -3.34 -7.52
CA LEU A 69 14.47 -3.33 -6.97
C LEU A 69 13.46 -3.81 -7.99
N GLU A 70 12.57 -4.72 -7.58
CA GLU A 70 11.37 -5.04 -8.35
C GLU A 70 10.26 -4.02 -8.04
N LEU A 71 9.63 -3.49 -9.09
CA LEU A 71 8.53 -2.54 -8.99
C LEU A 71 7.30 -3.04 -9.74
N GLU A 72 6.18 -3.10 -9.05
CA GLU A 72 4.86 -3.29 -9.66
C GLU A 72 4.09 -1.96 -9.63
N LEU A 73 4.13 -1.23 -10.75
CA LEU A 73 3.32 -0.02 -10.89
C LEU A 73 1.85 -0.39 -11.06
N THR A 74 1.03 0.13 -10.16
CA THR A 74 -0.41 -0.11 -10.13
C THR A 74 -1.12 1.25 -10.10
N PRO A 75 -2.12 1.49 -10.95
CA PRO A 75 -2.90 2.73 -10.88
C PRO A 75 -3.44 2.97 -9.46
N GLN A 76 -3.38 4.20 -8.97
CA GLN A 76 -3.62 4.52 -7.56
C GLN A 76 -4.98 4.04 -7.06
N GLY A 77 -6.06 4.31 -7.81
CA GLY A 77 -7.40 3.84 -7.45
C GLY A 77 -7.49 2.31 -7.44
N THR A 78 -6.81 1.64 -8.38
CA THR A 78 -6.71 0.18 -8.41
C THR A 78 -5.94 -0.35 -7.20
N LEU A 79 -4.84 0.29 -6.80
CA LEU A 79 -4.08 -0.09 -5.60
C LEU A 79 -4.96 0.01 -4.33
N ALA A 80 -5.71 1.10 -4.20
CA ALA A 80 -6.65 1.28 -3.09
C ALA A 80 -7.73 0.17 -3.08
N GLU A 81 -8.31 -0.13 -4.24
CA GLU A 81 -9.34 -1.17 -4.36
C GLU A 81 -8.78 -2.58 -4.15
N LYS A 82 -7.56 -2.88 -4.57
CA LYS A 82 -6.88 -4.15 -4.29
C LYS A 82 -6.73 -4.39 -2.79
N LEU A 83 -6.36 -3.36 -2.03
CA LEU A 83 -6.26 -3.43 -0.56
C LEU A 83 -7.66 -3.58 0.07
N ARG A 84 -8.65 -2.80 -0.39
CA ARG A 84 -10.03 -2.92 0.09
C ARG A 84 -10.59 -4.32 -0.15
N ALA A 85 -10.41 -4.85 -1.35
CA ALA A 85 -10.86 -6.19 -1.71
C ALA A 85 -10.21 -7.25 -0.82
N GLY A 86 -8.90 -7.17 -0.60
CA GLY A 86 -8.18 -8.09 0.30
C GLY A 86 -8.73 -8.06 1.71
N GLY A 87 -8.95 -6.87 2.27
CA GLY A 87 -9.53 -6.69 3.60
C GLY A 87 -10.99 -7.16 3.73
N ALA A 88 -11.73 -7.17 2.62
CA ALA A 88 -13.11 -7.63 2.56
C ALA A 88 -13.27 -9.14 2.20
N GLY A 89 -12.16 -9.86 2.00
CA GLY A 89 -12.20 -11.26 1.57
C GLY A 89 -12.63 -11.47 0.12
N ILE A 90 -12.53 -10.41 -0.71
CA ILE A 90 -12.82 -10.47 -2.15
C ILE A 90 -11.52 -10.85 -2.87
N ALA A 91 -11.53 -11.97 -3.60
CA ALA A 91 -10.33 -12.50 -4.23
C ALA A 91 -9.82 -11.64 -5.41
N ALA A 92 -10.74 -11.08 -6.19
CA ALA A 92 -10.44 -10.27 -7.37
C ALA A 92 -11.66 -9.42 -7.74
N PHE A 93 -11.45 -8.42 -8.58
CA PHE A 93 -12.51 -7.55 -9.09
C PHE A 93 -12.19 -7.11 -10.52
N TYR A 94 -13.20 -6.62 -11.22
CA TYR A 94 -13.06 -6.02 -12.55
C TYR A 94 -13.15 -4.50 -12.46
N THR A 95 -12.24 -3.79 -13.14
CA THR A 95 -12.21 -2.32 -13.20
C THR A 95 -12.00 -1.82 -14.62
N GLN A 96 -12.55 -0.65 -14.96
CA GLN A 96 -12.27 0.00 -16.25
C GLN A 96 -10.87 0.62 -16.31
N THR A 97 -10.26 0.90 -15.16
CA THR A 97 -8.92 1.52 -15.10
C THR A 97 -7.88 0.60 -15.72
N GLY A 98 -7.20 1.13 -16.74
CA GLY A 98 -6.14 0.41 -17.43
C GLY A 98 -6.56 -0.33 -18.70
N VAL A 99 -7.86 -0.39 -19.03
CA VAL A 99 -8.33 -0.94 -20.30
C VAL A 99 -7.68 -0.20 -21.49
N GLY A 100 -7.19 -0.93 -22.48
CA GLY A 100 -6.52 -0.38 -23.66
C GLY A 100 -5.14 0.23 -23.40
N THR A 101 -4.54 -0.09 -22.25
CA THR A 101 -3.18 0.35 -21.90
C THR A 101 -2.28 -0.83 -21.55
N GLN A 102 -0.98 -0.58 -21.40
CA GLN A 102 -0.01 -1.59 -20.94
C GLN A 102 -0.33 -2.18 -19.57
N VAL A 103 -1.18 -1.53 -18.77
CA VAL A 103 -1.67 -2.10 -17.50
C VAL A 103 -2.46 -3.38 -17.76
N ALA A 104 -3.29 -3.40 -18.82
CA ALA A 104 -4.05 -4.57 -19.23
C ALA A 104 -3.24 -5.49 -20.16
N GLU A 105 -2.51 -4.91 -21.12
CA GLU A 105 -1.82 -5.65 -22.18
C GLU A 105 -0.55 -6.34 -21.69
N GLY A 106 0.01 -5.88 -20.56
CA GLY A 106 1.28 -6.37 -20.06
C GLY A 106 2.48 -5.67 -20.71
N GLY A 107 3.68 -6.11 -20.34
CA GLY A 107 4.93 -5.57 -20.87
C GLY A 107 5.50 -4.38 -20.11
N LEU A 108 4.83 -3.90 -19.05
CA LEU A 108 5.42 -2.89 -18.16
C LEU A 108 6.65 -3.48 -17.45
N PRO A 109 7.80 -2.78 -17.45
CA PRO A 109 8.97 -3.23 -16.72
C PRO A 109 8.65 -3.38 -15.23
N ARG A 110 8.90 -4.56 -14.67
CA ARG A 110 8.87 -4.80 -13.23
C ARG A 110 10.27 -4.84 -12.64
N ARG A 111 11.24 -5.32 -13.40
CA ARG A 111 12.66 -5.30 -13.03
C ARG A 111 13.53 -5.23 -14.28
N TYR A 112 14.56 -4.41 -14.23
CA TYR A 112 15.60 -4.35 -15.25
C TYR A 112 16.71 -5.35 -14.96
N ASP A 113 17.52 -5.67 -15.99
CA ASP A 113 18.66 -6.61 -15.90
C ASP A 113 19.99 -5.93 -15.50
N GLY A 114 19.97 -4.62 -15.26
CA GLY A 114 21.15 -3.81 -14.99
C GLY A 114 21.95 -3.38 -16.24
N GLN A 115 21.55 -3.85 -17.43
CA GLN A 115 22.13 -3.47 -18.73
C GLN A 115 21.15 -2.65 -19.59
N GLY A 116 19.99 -2.30 -19.03
CA GLY A 116 18.93 -1.56 -19.70
C GLY A 116 17.86 -2.44 -20.36
N GLY A 117 18.01 -3.76 -20.31
CA GLY A 117 17.00 -4.72 -20.72
C GLY A 117 15.96 -4.99 -19.62
N ILE A 118 14.78 -5.50 -20.00
CA ILE A 118 13.72 -5.87 -19.06
C ILE A 118 13.92 -7.32 -18.65
N ALA A 119 14.30 -7.56 -17.39
CA ALA A 119 14.42 -8.89 -16.80
C ALA A 119 13.06 -9.50 -16.41
N VAL A 120 12.14 -8.67 -15.91
CA VAL A 120 10.78 -9.08 -15.54
C VAL A 120 9.79 -8.03 -16.05
N ALA A 121 8.82 -8.47 -16.84
CA ALA A 121 7.72 -7.63 -17.30
C ALA A 121 6.39 -8.02 -16.66
N SER A 122 5.43 -7.09 -16.63
CA SER A 122 4.08 -7.39 -16.19
C SER A 122 3.39 -8.36 -17.14
N PRO A 123 2.63 -9.36 -16.64
CA PRO A 123 1.83 -10.23 -17.49
C PRO A 123 0.63 -9.49 -18.07
N ARG A 124 0.09 -10.01 -19.17
CA ARG A 124 -1.22 -9.62 -19.66
C ARG A 124 -2.30 -10.03 -18.64
N LYS A 125 -3.29 -9.16 -18.45
CA LYS A 125 -4.43 -9.41 -17.56
C LYS A 125 -5.66 -9.85 -18.36
N ASP A 126 -6.58 -10.53 -17.69
CA ASP A 126 -7.87 -10.89 -18.26
C ASP A 126 -8.72 -9.63 -18.47
N VAL A 127 -9.31 -9.50 -19.65
CA VAL A 127 -10.21 -8.40 -19.99
C VAL A 127 -11.55 -9.01 -20.39
N ARG A 128 -12.64 -8.53 -19.77
CA ARG A 128 -14.01 -8.96 -20.07
C ARG A 128 -14.92 -7.79 -20.34
N THR A 129 -15.87 -8.03 -21.22
CA THR A 129 -16.97 -7.11 -21.50
C THR A 129 -18.16 -7.43 -20.60
N PHE A 130 -18.67 -6.37 -19.96
CA PHE A 130 -19.91 -6.44 -19.18
C PHE A 130 -20.93 -5.44 -19.71
N GLY A 131 -22.19 -5.89 -19.80
CA GLY A 131 -23.33 -4.99 -20.04
C GLY A 131 -23.63 -4.18 -18.79
N VAL A 132 -23.43 -2.87 -18.88
CA VAL A 132 -23.72 -1.92 -17.80
C VAL A 132 -24.67 -0.83 -18.28
N SER A 133 -25.22 -0.04 -17.36
CA SER A 133 -26.02 1.13 -17.74
C SER A 133 -25.21 2.04 -18.66
N GLY A 134 -25.67 2.25 -19.89
CA GLY A 134 -24.97 2.99 -20.94
C GLY A 134 -24.24 2.16 -21.98
N GLY A 135 -24.44 0.82 -22.00
CA GLY A 135 -23.92 -0.12 -23.00
C GLY A 135 -22.79 -1.02 -22.49
N ASP A 136 -22.27 -1.83 -23.41
CA ASP A 136 -21.19 -2.75 -23.11
C ASP A 136 -19.88 -2.05 -22.90
N ARG A 137 -19.13 -2.44 -21.87
CA ARG A 137 -17.80 -1.88 -21.54
C ARG A 137 -16.82 -2.97 -21.14
N GLU A 138 -15.57 -2.77 -21.50
CA GLU A 138 -14.49 -3.65 -21.10
C GLU A 138 -13.97 -3.30 -19.70
N TYR A 139 -13.52 -4.34 -19.00
CA TYR A 139 -12.96 -4.27 -17.65
C TYR A 139 -11.74 -5.19 -17.55
N VAL A 140 -10.75 -4.76 -16.80
CA VAL A 140 -9.53 -5.53 -16.48
C VAL A 140 -9.73 -6.24 -15.16
N LEU A 141 -9.35 -7.52 -15.09
CA LEU A 141 -9.29 -8.28 -13.84
C LEU A 141 -8.09 -7.83 -13.01
N GLU A 142 -8.34 -7.51 -11.74
CA GLU A 142 -7.33 -7.18 -10.74
C GLU A 142 -7.48 -8.09 -9.52
N GLU A 143 -6.40 -8.76 -9.15
CA GLU A 143 -6.35 -9.58 -7.94
C GLU A 143 -6.23 -8.71 -6.69
N ALA A 144 -6.87 -9.12 -5.60
CA ALA A 144 -6.78 -8.45 -4.31
C ALA A 144 -5.37 -8.54 -3.70
N ILE A 145 -5.06 -7.61 -2.80
CA ILE A 145 -3.82 -7.63 -2.02
C ILE A 145 -4.15 -7.93 -0.56
N VAL A 146 -3.54 -8.99 -0.04
CA VAL A 146 -3.47 -9.29 1.39
C VAL A 146 -1.99 -9.31 1.78
N THR A 147 -1.64 -8.67 2.89
CA THR A 147 -0.27 -8.60 3.40
C THR A 147 -0.14 -9.34 4.74
N ASP A 148 1.05 -9.80 5.09
CA ASP A 148 1.30 -10.43 6.39
C ASP A 148 1.17 -9.42 7.52
N PHE A 149 1.66 -8.19 7.29
CA PHE A 149 1.60 -7.08 8.24
C PHE A 149 1.08 -5.82 7.57
N ALA A 150 0.33 -5.03 8.36
CA ALA A 150 0.02 -3.65 8.05
C ALA A 150 0.58 -2.75 9.14
N LEU A 151 1.29 -1.70 8.75
CA LEU A 151 1.77 -0.64 9.62
C LEU A 151 0.97 0.62 9.31
N VAL A 152 0.25 1.15 10.28
CA VAL A 152 -0.64 2.31 10.08
C VAL A 152 -0.41 3.37 11.15
N HIS A 153 -0.77 4.62 10.83
CA HIS A 153 -0.65 5.76 11.73
C HIS A 153 -2.01 6.45 11.88
N ALA A 154 -2.49 6.58 13.10
CA ALA A 154 -3.69 7.31 13.45
C ALA A 154 -3.39 8.42 14.48
N GLU A 155 -4.24 9.44 14.53
CA GLU A 155 -4.17 10.52 15.53
C GLU A 155 -4.51 9.97 16.91
N ARG A 156 -5.66 9.27 17.01
CA ARG A 156 -6.10 8.67 18.27
C ARG A 156 -6.51 7.22 18.09
N GLY A 157 -6.25 6.43 19.11
CA GLY A 157 -6.77 5.10 19.22
C GLY A 157 -7.24 4.79 20.64
N ASP A 158 -8.21 3.89 20.79
CA ASP A 158 -8.57 3.38 22.10
C ASP A 158 -7.94 2.01 22.38
N VAL A 159 -8.03 1.56 23.64
CA VAL A 159 -7.48 0.27 24.08
C VAL A 159 -8.12 -0.95 23.41
N HIS A 160 -9.21 -0.79 22.68
CA HIS A 160 -9.84 -1.82 21.86
C HIS A 160 -9.39 -1.76 20.38
N GLY A 161 -8.52 -0.80 20.02
CA GLY A 161 -7.97 -0.67 18.68
C GLY A 161 -8.84 0.14 17.71
N ASN A 162 -9.91 0.79 18.17
CA ASN A 162 -10.66 1.74 17.35
C ASN A 162 -9.79 2.95 17.01
N LEU A 163 -9.75 3.37 15.73
CA LEU A 163 -8.85 4.44 15.28
C LEU A 163 -9.60 5.62 14.69
N VAL A 164 -9.09 6.82 14.99
CA VAL A 164 -9.47 8.10 14.40
C VAL A 164 -8.25 8.71 13.73
N PHE A 165 -8.36 9.03 12.45
CA PHE A 165 -7.29 9.63 11.64
C PHE A 165 -7.51 11.13 11.50
N ASN A 166 -6.42 11.89 11.48
CA ASN A 166 -6.47 13.34 11.30
C ASN A 166 -6.59 13.71 9.82
N LYS A 167 -7.73 14.28 9.43
CA LYS A 167 -7.94 14.85 8.07
C LYS A 167 -7.47 13.91 6.95
N SER A 168 -6.59 14.40 6.07
CA SER A 168 -6.05 13.63 4.94
C SER A 168 -5.10 12.49 5.33
N ALA A 169 -4.61 12.44 6.55
CA ALA A 169 -3.81 11.32 7.05
C ALA A 169 -4.60 9.99 7.09
N ARG A 170 -5.93 10.05 7.02
CA ARG A 170 -6.77 8.88 6.84
C ARG A 170 -6.40 8.07 5.59
N ASN A 171 -6.26 8.73 4.45
CA ASN A 171 -5.85 8.19 3.13
C ASN A 171 -5.88 6.66 2.98
N PHE A 172 -4.74 5.99 2.75
CA PHE A 172 -4.64 4.53 2.60
C PHE A 172 -4.65 3.75 3.93
N ASN A 173 -4.53 4.42 5.08
CA ASN A 173 -4.35 3.75 6.37
C ASN A 173 -5.46 2.74 6.70
N PRO A 174 -6.77 3.06 6.57
CA PRO A 174 -7.83 2.08 6.85
C PRO A 174 -7.76 0.86 5.92
N LEU A 175 -7.49 1.08 4.64
CA LEU A 175 -7.42 0.00 3.65
C LEU A 175 -6.22 -0.92 3.89
N ALA A 176 -5.07 -0.34 4.23
CA ALA A 176 -3.88 -1.09 4.59
C ALA A 176 -4.12 -1.93 5.86
N ALA A 177 -4.74 -1.34 6.89
CA ALA A 177 -5.07 -2.04 8.13
C ALA A 177 -5.96 -3.27 7.87
N GLN A 178 -6.99 -3.12 7.04
CA GLN A 178 -7.91 -4.19 6.68
C GLN A 178 -7.24 -5.31 5.86
N ALA A 179 -6.30 -4.95 4.98
CA ALA A 179 -5.59 -5.91 4.13
C ALA A 179 -4.50 -6.70 4.85
N GLY A 180 -4.05 -6.25 6.02
CA GLY A 180 -3.01 -6.91 6.81
C GLY A 180 -3.55 -8.03 7.68
N ARG A 181 -2.93 -9.21 7.63
CA ARG A 181 -3.23 -10.30 8.57
C ARG A 181 -2.95 -9.93 10.02
N ILE A 182 -1.91 -9.13 10.23
CA ILE A 182 -1.57 -8.51 11.51
C ILE A 182 -1.42 -7.01 11.28
N CYS A 183 -2.32 -6.23 11.85
CA CYS A 183 -2.24 -4.77 11.83
C CYS A 183 -1.62 -4.25 13.13
N ILE A 184 -0.59 -3.43 12.98
CA ILE A 184 0.07 -2.69 14.07
C ILE A 184 -0.20 -1.20 13.83
N ALA A 185 -0.88 -0.56 14.76
CA ALA A 185 -1.18 0.87 14.68
C ALA A 185 -0.29 1.66 15.64
N GLN A 186 0.40 2.67 15.11
CA GLN A 186 0.94 3.73 15.95
C GLN A 186 -0.09 4.84 16.08
N VAL A 187 -0.25 5.39 17.27
CA VAL A 187 -1.16 6.49 17.58
C VAL A 187 -0.43 7.60 18.30
N GLU A 188 -0.88 8.85 18.09
CA GLU A 188 -0.36 10.02 18.80
C GLU A 188 -0.95 10.12 20.21
N GLU A 189 -2.19 9.58 20.41
CA GLU A 189 -2.85 9.53 21.70
C GLU A 189 -3.60 8.21 21.86
N LEU A 190 -3.30 7.47 22.94
CA LEU A 190 -4.01 6.26 23.33
C LEU A 190 -5.02 6.57 24.45
N VAL A 191 -6.31 6.41 24.17
CA VAL A 191 -7.37 6.76 25.10
C VAL A 191 -8.08 5.53 25.69
N PRO A 192 -8.73 5.66 26.86
CA PRO A 192 -9.57 4.60 27.42
C PRO A 192 -10.74 4.23 26.51
N ALA A 193 -11.22 2.99 26.64
CA ALA A 193 -12.42 2.53 25.93
C ALA A 193 -13.63 3.44 26.23
N GLY A 194 -14.41 3.75 25.20
CA GLY A 194 -15.60 4.60 25.30
C GLY A 194 -15.32 6.10 25.31
N THR A 195 -14.05 6.52 25.19
CA THR A 195 -13.68 7.94 25.07
C THR A 195 -13.92 8.48 23.65
N LEU A 196 -13.69 7.63 22.64
CA LEU A 196 -13.94 8.02 21.24
C LEU A 196 -15.44 8.01 20.97
N ASP A 197 -15.90 9.06 20.28
CA ASP A 197 -17.26 9.11 19.75
C ASP A 197 -17.45 7.99 18.73
N PRO A 198 -18.43 7.07 18.91
CA PRO A 198 -18.67 5.96 18.00
C PRO A 198 -18.90 6.38 16.55
N ASP A 199 -19.55 7.55 16.33
CA ASP A 199 -19.83 8.06 15.00
C ASP A 199 -18.59 8.65 14.30
N SER A 200 -17.52 8.89 15.08
CA SER A 200 -16.24 9.43 14.59
C SER A 200 -15.17 8.37 14.39
N ILE A 201 -15.45 7.09 14.66
CA ILE A 201 -14.50 6.00 14.45
C ILE A 201 -14.34 5.73 12.96
N HIS A 202 -13.14 5.93 12.45
CA HIS A 202 -12.81 5.73 11.04
C HIS A 202 -12.43 4.28 10.71
N LEU A 203 -11.88 3.54 11.66
CA LEU A 203 -11.52 2.13 11.55
C LEU A 203 -11.88 1.40 12.85
N PRO A 204 -12.78 0.40 12.79
CA PRO A 204 -13.11 -0.43 13.95
C PRO A 204 -11.92 -1.27 14.43
N GLY A 205 -11.82 -1.45 15.76
CA GLY A 205 -10.73 -2.18 16.40
C GLY A 205 -10.56 -3.64 15.99
N ILE A 206 -11.58 -4.26 15.39
CA ILE A 206 -11.50 -5.64 14.89
C ILE A 206 -10.39 -5.86 13.84
N TYR A 207 -9.91 -4.79 13.21
CA TYR A 207 -8.82 -4.83 12.24
C TYR A 207 -7.45 -4.55 12.86
N VAL A 208 -7.39 -4.13 14.14
CA VAL A 208 -6.15 -3.72 14.80
C VAL A 208 -5.73 -4.78 15.82
N HIS A 209 -4.58 -5.38 15.61
CA HIS A 209 -4.07 -6.46 16.46
C HIS A 209 -3.13 -5.95 17.55
N ARG A 210 -2.43 -4.85 17.29
CA ARG A 210 -1.51 -4.19 18.21
C ARG A 210 -1.59 -2.69 18.05
N ILE A 211 -1.48 -1.98 19.16
CA ILE A 211 -1.48 -0.52 19.20
C ILE A 211 -0.31 -0.05 20.07
N VAL A 212 0.36 1.01 19.65
CA VAL A 212 1.44 1.67 20.37
C VAL A 212 1.27 3.17 20.30
N GLU A 213 1.36 3.83 21.43
CA GLU A 213 1.43 5.28 21.54
C GLU A 213 2.87 5.76 21.29
N VAL A 214 3.05 6.86 20.56
CA VAL A 214 4.36 7.41 20.17
C VAL A 214 4.40 8.92 20.30
#